data_2fd2d93bc29501e27d4927f39d63bec8
#
_entry.id   2fd2d93bc29501e27d4927f39d63bec8
#
_cell.length_a   1.000
_cell.length_b   1.000
_cell.length_c   1.000
_cell.angle_alpha   90.00
_cell.angle_beta   90.00
_cell.angle_gamma   90.00
#
_symmetry.space_group_name_H-M   'P 1'
#
loop_
_entity.id
_entity.type
_entity.pdbx_description
1 polymer ?
#
loop_
_entity_poly.entity_id
_entity_poly.type
_entity_poly.pdbx_seq_one_letter_code
_entity_poly.pdbx_strand_id
1 'polypeptide(L)'
;MTSSVHSDNIYRSSDQNDDVSVRELINKGLAPALDIPEERPPDTDDYTDHKPVSLAVLETLLNCDIDDADPADLLLLCSQHCSAEFPWSSPQHCDTAEKLLKKVKRRVRDLLSENDYMMFKNLLETLQPQLEEFTRFPASVASLCWLTSNIVSSDHGSVSESSGPGPDIVARLLPHALHWTDCWMPHYKVCGCTMIHHIISLSSAADLLFYGRAELLSQTLFTLLSHTHLQVVSAAGQPLVTLTHLTHHTDSPAVAGAGDTLVSELITRLELSSDTGLGTEYCDLLLRSVSMLGVGVARWVTRISQVLVSQLEWSPALSVFRTVSHMAQVTPECVSREMVTLLPALIKYLYHVSHLDNNDQRLVSQAVETSVTVSRCDPHQAASLCHDLQSLSVNNTFDLAVTTICDRISC
;
A
#
# COMPACT_ATOMS: atom_id res chain seq x y z
N MET A 1 -6.29 -52.81 -64.47
CA MET A 1 -4.89 -52.56 -64.81
C MET A 1 -4.36 -51.57 -63.82
N THR A 2 -3.64 -52.05 -62.93
CA THR A 2 -2.96 -51.55 -61.77
C THR A 2 -1.79 -50.64 -62.14
N SER A 3 -1.64 -49.53 -61.49
CA SER A 3 -0.32 -48.97 -61.27
C SER A 3 -0.26 -48.30 -59.90
N SER A 4 0.50 -48.94 -59.05
CA SER A 4 1.02 -48.46 -57.83
C SER A 4 1.97 -47.29 -58.08
N VAL A 5 1.79 -46.17 -57.41
CA VAL A 5 2.80 -45.13 -57.34
C VAL A 5 3.26 -45.01 -55.88
N HIS A 6 4.53 -45.16 -55.72
CA HIS A 6 5.34 -45.07 -54.53
C HIS A 6 5.05 -43.82 -53.66
N SER A 7 4.79 -44.11 -52.41
CA SER A 7 4.91 -43.18 -51.31
C SER A 7 6.28 -43.38 -50.67
N ASP A 8 7.28 -42.67 -51.10
CA ASP A 8 8.53 -42.57 -50.35
C ASP A 8 9.11 -41.16 -50.50
N ASN A 9 9.50 -40.61 -49.38
CA ASN A 9 10.24 -39.35 -49.19
C ASN A 9 9.45 -38.07 -48.93
N ILE A 10 8.87 -37.99 -47.72
CA ILE A 10 8.77 -36.73 -47.01
C ILE A 10 9.16 -37.00 -45.53
N TYR A 11 10.41 -37.30 -45.29
CA TYR A 11 11.07 -37.19 -43.97
C TYR A 11 12.53 -36.83 -44.21
N ARG A 12 12.73 -35.58 -44.61
CA ARG A 12 13.96 -34.83 -44.43
C ARG A 12 13.56 -33.42 -44.05
N SER A 13 13.03 -33.24 -42.84
CA SER A 13 13.09 -31.94 -42.19
C SER A 13 14.47 -31.82 -41.55
N SER A 14 15.25 -31.00 -42.14
CA SER A 14 16.30 -30.18 -41.58
C SER A 14 16.24 -30.06 -40.03
N ASP A 15 17.15 -30.75 -39.36
CA ASP A 15 17.71 -30.33 -38.09
C ASP A 15 18.54 -29.05 -38.33
N GLN A 16 17.89 -27.95 -38.51
CA GLN A 16 18.37 -26.62 -38.12
C GLN A 16 17.77 -26.35 -36.75
N ASN A 17 18.33 -26.97 -35.72
CA ASN A 17 18.31 -26.42 -34.39
C ASN A 17 19.09 -25.10 -34.51
N ASP A 18 18.35 -23.99 -34.79
CA ASP A 18 18.82 -22.67 -34.44
C ASP A 18 18.92 -22.69 -32.89
N ASP A 19 20.15 -22.80 -32.40
CA ASP A 19 20.48 -22.71 -30.98
C ASP A 19 20.25 -21.29 -30.56
N VAL A 20 18.97 -20.91 -30.34
CA VAL A 20 18.57 -19.60 -29.85
C VAL A 20 19.16 -19.47 -28.47
N SER A 21 20.08 -18.53 -28.29
CA SER A 21 20.72 -18.34 -27.00
C SER A 21 19.66 -18.04 -25.92
N VAL A 22 19.86 -18.53 -24.69
CA VAL A 22 18.95 -18.28 -23.56
C VAL A 22 18.66 -16.78 -23.41
N ARG A 23 19.64 -15.94 -23.65
CA ARG A 23 19.52 -14.49 -23.61
C ARG A 23 18.58 -13.92 -24.69
N GLU A 24 18.65 -14.44 -25.92
CA GLU A 24 17.72 -14.04 -26.99
C GLU A 24 16.28 -14.47 -26.66
N LEU A 25 16.13 -15.64 -26.04
CA LEU A 25 14.84 -16.12 -25.58
C LEU A 25 14.27 -15.20 -24.49
N ILE A 26 15.07 -14.83 -23.50
CA ILE A 26 14.67 -13.88 -22.44
C ILE A 26 14.25 -12.54 -23.06
N ASN A 27 15.04 -11.99 -23.99
CA ASN A 27 14.71 -10.73 -24.64
C ASN A 27 13.38 -10.76 -25.41
N LYS A 28 13.00 -11.89 -25.98
CA LYS A 28 11.67 -12.07 -26.60
C LYS A 28 10.52 -12.10 -25.60
N GLY A 29 10.79 -12.49 -24.37
CA GLY A 29 9.81 -12.54 -23.29
C GLY A 29 9.60 -11.21 -22.57
N LEU A 30 10.52 -10.25 -22.70
CA LEU A 30 10.39 -8.92 -22.11
C LEU A 30 9.27 -8.11 -22.80
N ALA A 31 8.49 -7.38 -22.02
CA ALA A 31 7.42 -6.55 -22.55
C ALA A 31 7.98 -5.47 -23.49
N PRO A 32 7.40 -5.30 -24.68
CA PRO A 32 7.87 -4.34 -25.67
C PRO A 32 7.59 -2.89 -25.25
N ALA A 33 8.32 -1.97 -25.88
CA ALA A 33 7.97 -0.57 -25.84
C ALA A 33 6.59 -0.35 -26.45
N LEU A 34 5.79 0.50 -25.83
CA LEU A 34 4.51 0.91 -26.36
C LEU A 34 4.63 2.21 -27.16
N ASP A 35 3.96 2.23 -28.31
CA ASP A 35 3.80 3.43 -29.09
C ASP A 35 2.34 3.89 -29.03
N ILE A 36 1.90 4.19 -27.81
CA ILE A 36 0.55 4.65 -27.52
C ILE A 36 0.54 6.16 -27.28
N PRO A 37 -0.59 6.85 -27.60
CA PRO A 37 -0.77 8.24 -27.23
C PRO A 37 -0.60 8.42 -25.72
N GLU A 38 0.08 9.48 -25.30
CA GLU A 38 0.29 9.82 -23.88
C GLU A 38 -1.02 10.05 -23.11
N GLU A 39 -2.15 10.09 -23.79
CA GLU A 39 -3.46 10.44 -23.24
C GLU A 39 -4.18 9.29 -22.53
N ARG A 40 -3.71 8.04 -22.66
CA ARG A 40 -4.32 6.89 -21.98
C ARG A 40 -3.31 5.95 -21.32
N PRO A 41 -3.71 5.27 -20.23
CA PRO A 41 -2.88 4.23 -19.65
C PRO A 41 -2.75 3.01 -20.59
N PRO A 42 -1.68 2.21 -20.43
CA PRO A 42 -1.56 0.91 -21.09
C PRO A 42 -2.74 0.00 -20.77
N ASP A 43 -3.24 -0.72 -21.79
CA ASP A 43 -4.35 -1.66 -21.66
C ASP A 43 -3.94 -3.06 -22.09
N THR A 44 -4.74 -4.05 -21.73
CA THR A 44 -4.57 -5.45 -22.10
C THR A 44 -4.49 -5.67 -23.60
N ASP A 45 -5.23 -4.87 -24.39
CA ASP A 45 -5.26 -4.96 -25.84
C ASP A 45 -3.92 -4.55 -26.48
N ASP A 46 -3.16 -3.67 -25.84
CA ASP A 46 -1.82 -3.26 -26.31
C ASP A 46 -0.80 -4.41 -26.30
N TYR A 47 -1.06 -5.47 -25.55
CA TYR A 47 -0.17 -6.62 -25.37
C TYR A 47 -0.74 -7.95 -25.87
N THR A 48 -1.81 -7.92 -26.67
CA THR A 48 -2.51 -9.14 -27.14
C THR A 48 -1.56 -10.10 -27.87
N ASP A 49 -0.69 -9.58 -28.72
CA ASP A 49 0.28 -10.40 -29.47
C ASP A 49 1.49 -10.82 -28.61
N HIS A 50 1.82 -10.04 -27.59
CA HIS A 50 3.00 -10.30 -26.74
C HIS A 50 2.74 -11.37 -25.68
N LYS A 51 1.55 -11.39 -25.06
CA LYS A 51 1.22 -12.33 -23.97
C LYS A 51 1.48 -13.81 -24.27
N PRO A 52 1.01 -14.34 -25.43
CA PRO A 52 1.29 -15.75 -25.74
C PRO A 52 2.77 -16.01 -25.96
N VAL A 53 3.52 -15.05 -26.48
CA VAL A 53 4.96 -15.17 -26.71
C VAL A 53 5.72 -15.20 -25.39
N SER A 54 5.44 -14.24 -24.49
CA SER A 54 6.12 -14.17 -23.19
C SER A 54 5.79 -15.39 -22.32
N LEU A 55 4.57 -15.91 -22.36
CA LEU A 55 4.21 -17.15 -21.66
C LEU A 55 4.99 -18.35 -22.20
N ALA A 56 5.04 -18.50 -23.53
CA ALA A 56 5.80 -19.58 -24.15
C ALA A 56 7.30 -19.51 -23.81
N VAL A 57 7.86 -18.31 -23.73
CA VAL A 57 9.25 -18.09 -23.29
C VAL A 57 9.44 -18.53 -21.84
N LEU A 58 8.58 -18.11 -20.92
CA LEU A 58 8.65 -18.49 -19.51
C LEU A 58 8.53 -20.02 -19.34
N GLU A 59 7.61 -20.68 -20.05
CA GLU A 59 7.44 -22.14 -20.04
C GLU A 59 8.66 -22.86 -20.63
N THR A 60 9.25 -22.33 -21.69
CA THR A 60 10.47 -22.89 -22.31
C THR A 60 11.63 -22.81 -21.33
N LEU A 61 11.86 -21.66 -20.70
CA LEU A 61 12.92 -21.48 -19.70
C LEU A 61 12.70 -22.37 -18.47
N LEU A 62 11.44 -22.60 -18.07
CA LEU A 62 11.13 -23.49 -16.97
C LEU A 62 11.51 -24.95 -17.31
N ASN A 63 11.42 -25.39 -18.56
CA ASN A 63 11.71 -26.75 -19.01
C ASN A 63 13.17 -26.95 -19.46
N CYS A 64 13.89 -25.88 -19.79
CA CYS A 64 15.31 -25.93 -20.17
C CYS A 64 16.23 -25.95 -18.94
N ASP A 65 17.50 -26.34 -19.15
CA ASP A 65 18.54 -26.05 -18.17
C ASP A 65 18.91 -24.56 -18.21
N ILE A 66 18.87 -23.90 -17.04
CA ILE A 66 19.14 -22.48 -16.88
C ILE A 66 20.44 -22.21 -16.11
N ASP A 67 21.27 -23.21 -15.89
CA ASP A 67 22.51 -23.06 -15.11
C ASP A 67 23.50 -22.08 -15.80
N ASP A 68 23.41 -21.91 -17.11
CA ASP A 68 24.21 -20.97 -17.92
C ASP A 68 23.53 -19.60 -18.13
N ALA A 69 22.30 -19.43 -17.65
CA ALA A 69 21.59 -18.15 -17.79
C ALA A 69 22.13 -17.10 -16.81
N ASP A 70 22.25 -15.85 -17.26
CA ASP A 70 22.57 -14.76 -16.36
C ASP A 70 21.40 -14.55 -15.37
N PRO A 71 21.63 -14.67 -14.06
CA PRO A 71 20.60 -14.46 -13.05
C PRO A 71 19.95 -13.06 -13.15
N ALA A 72 20.69 -12.04 -13.62
CA ALA A 72 20.16 -10.69 -13.79
C ALA A 72 19.08 -10.64 -14.88
N ASP A 73 19.34 -11.28 -16.04
CA ASP A 73 18.38 -11.34 -17.14
C ASP A 73 17.10 -12.12 -16.73
N LEU A 74 17.26 -13.21 -15.97
CA LEU A 74 16.13 -13.99 -15.44
C LEU A 74 15.31 -13.17 -14.41
N LEU A 75 15.98 -12.44 -13.51
CA LEU A 75 15.32 -11.57 -12.55
C LEU A 75 14.54 -10.46 -13.24
N LEU A 76 15.11 -9.88 -14.30
CA LEU A 76 14.43 -8.83 -15.08
C LEU A 76 13.16 -9.38 -15.73
N LEU A 77 13.23 -10.53 -16.42
CA LEU A 77 12.05 -11.16 -17.03
C LEU A 77 10.98 -11.48 -15.99
N CYS A 78 11.37 -12.16 -14.89
CA CYS A 78 10.42 -12.56 -13.86
C CYS A 78 9.79 -11.34 -13.16
N SER A 79 10.54 -10.26 -12.96
CA SER A 79 10.04 -9.03 -12.33
C SER A 79 8.93 -8.36 -13.14
N GLN A 80 8.97 -8.46 -14.46
CA GLN A 80 7.89 -7.94 -15.32
C GLN A 80 6.59 -8.72 -15.18
N HIS A 81 6.66 -9.99 -14.81
CA HIS A 81 5.50 -10.88 -14.71
C HIS A 81 5.11 -11.23 -13.26
N CYS A 82 5.48 -10.40 -12.29
CA CYS A 82 5.24 -10.63 -10.86
C CYS A 82 3.79 -10.38 -10.41
N SER A 83 2.95 -9.74 -11.22
CA SER A 83 1.54 -9.50 -10.94
C SER A 83 0.66 -9.79 -12.14
N ALA A 84 -0.48 -10.44 -11.88
CA ALA A 84 -1.51 -10.71 -12.89
C ALA A 84 -2.35 -9.48 -13.25
N GLU A 85 -2.24 -8.41 -12.47
CA GLU A 85 -2.96 -7.15 -12.71
C GLU A 85 -2.31 -6.30 -13.81
N PHE A 86 -1.07 -6.61 -14.18
CA PHE A 86 -0.39 -5.89 -15.24
C PHE A 86 -0.98 -6.21 -16.62
N PRO A 87 -1.16 -5.20 -17.50
CA PRO A 87 -1.74 -5.39 -18.81
C PRO A 87 -1.02 -6.42 -19.70
N TRP A 88 0.29 -6.59 -19.53
CA TRP A 88 1.14 -7.54 -20.26
C TRP A 88 1.27 -8.91 -19.61
N SER A 89 0.64 -9.15 -18.47
CA SER A 89 0.76 -10.38 -17.68
C SER A 89 -0.59 -11.10 -17.51
N SER A 90 -0.56 -12.27 -16.89
CA SER A 90 -1.74 -13.06 -16.51
C SER A 90 -1.40 -13.96 -15.30
N PRO A 91 -2.38 -14.59 -14.65
CA PRO A 91 -2.12 -15.54 -13.57
C PRO A 91 -1.15 -16.66 -13.94
N GLN A 92 -1.20 -17.13 -15.21
CA GLN A 92 -0.29 -18.18 -15.70
C GLN A 92 1.15 -17.67 -15.79
N HIS A 93 1.36 -16.43 -16.24
CA HIS A 93 2.70 -15.80 -16.25
C HIS A 93 3.27 -15.72 -14.84
N CYS A 94 2.49 -15.25 -13.87
CA CYS A 94 2.93 -15.12 -12.48
C CYS A 94 3.33 -16.46 -11.88
N ASP A 95 2.51 -17.49 -12.10
CA ASP A 95 2.76 -18.87 -11.62
C ASP A 95 4.05 -19.44 -12.24
N THR A 96 4.26 -19.20 -13.53
CA THR A 96 5.45 -19.71 -14.25
C THR A 96 6.70 -18.94 -13.85
N ALA A 97 6.62 -17.61 -13.73
CA ALA A 97 7.72 -16.77 -13.24
C ALA A 97 8.12 -17.14 -11.80
N GLU A 98 7.17 -17.39 -10.91
CA GLU A 98 7.45 -17.83 -9.54
C GLU A 98 8.15 -19.20 -9.50
N LYS A 99 7.72 -20.17 -10.34
CA LYS A 99 8.38 -21.46 -10.48
C LYS A 99 9.80 -21.32 -11.03
N LEU A 100 10.00 -20.42 -12.00
CA LEU A 100 11.31 -20.13 -12.57
C LEU A 100 12.25 -19.52 -11.52
N LEU A 101 11.79 -18.57 -10.71
CA LEU A 101 12.55 -17.99 -9.60
C LEU A 101 12.94 -19.06 -8.55
N LYS A 102 12.04 -20.01 -8.25
CA LYS A 102 12.36 -21.14 -7.36
C LYS A 102 13.44 -22.07 -7.93
N LYS A 103 13.53 -22.18 -9.26
CA LYS A 103 14.56 -22.97 -9.94
C LYS A 103 15.96 -22.36 -9.82
N VAL A 104 16.07 -21.04 -9.64
CA VAL A 104 17.35 -20.32 -9.46
C VAL A 104 18.13 -20.73 -8.20
N LYS A 105 17.60 -21.61 -7.34
CA LYS A 105 18.27 -22.20 -6.14
C LYS A 105 18.74 -21.16 -5.09
N ARG A 106 18.58 -19.87 -5.32
CA ARG A 106 18.97 -18.77 -4.42
C ARG A 106 17.80 -17.83 -4.21
N ARG A 107 17.70 -17.24 -3.01
CA ARG A 107 16.66 -16.22 -2.75
C ARG A 107 16.97 -14.97 -3.55
N VAL A 108 15.95 -14.39 -4.18
CA VAL A 108 16.06 -13.12 -4.93
C VAL A 108 16.75 -12.04 -4.12
N ARG A 109 16.38 -11.91 -2.85
CA ARG A 109 16.98 -10.95 -1.92
C ARG A 109 18.49 -11.15 -1.79
N ASP A 110 18.95 -12.38 -1.58
CA ASP A 110 20.36 -12.68 -1.37
C ASP A 110 21.16 -12.32 -2.63
N LEU A 111 20.60 -12.62 -3.82
CA LEU A 111 21.20 -12.25 -5.11
C LEU A 111 21.31 -10.73 -5.28
N LEU A 112 20.25 -9.99 -4.93
CA LEU A 112 20.21 -8.53 -5.10
C LEU A 112 21.10 -7.80 -4.09
N SER A 113 21.28 -8.34 -2.87
CA SER A 113 22.07 -7.71 -1.81
C SER A 113 23.54 -8.10 -1.80
N GLU A 114 23.95 -9.10 -2.58
CA GLU A 114 25.34 -9.53 -2.65
C GLU A 114 26.28 -8.45 -3.19
N ASN A 115 27.56 -8.49 -2.74
CA ASN A 115 28.61 -7.60 -3.19
C ASN A 115 28.20 -6.11 -3.21
N ASP A 116 27.68 -5.63 -2.10
CA ASP A 116 27.21 -4.24 -1.97
C ASP A 116 26.14 -3.87 -3.02
N TYR A 117 25.14 -4.75 -3.17
CA TYR A 117 24.03 -4.58 -4.12
C TYR A 117 24.48 -4.42 -5.59
N MET A 118 25.61 -5.01 -5.98
CA MET A 118 26.14 -4.87 -7.33
C MET A 118 25.14 -5.31 -8.40
N MET A 119 24.47 -6.45 -8.20
CA MET A 119 23.46 -6.94 -9.16
C MET A 119 22.28 -5.97 -9.27
N PHE A 120 21.79 -5.43 -8.17
CA PHE A 120 20.72 -4.43 -8.18
C PHE A 120 21.15 -3.15 -8.92
N LYS A 121 22.38 -2.68 -8.67
CA LYS A 121 22.95 -1.50 -9.35
C LYS A 121 23.06 -1.72 -10.86
N ASN A 122 23.51 -2.89 -11.30
CA ASN A 122 23.59 -3.24 -12.73
C ASN A 122 22.20 -3.32 -13.38
N LEU A 123 21.21 -3.92 -12.71
CA LEU A 123 19.83 -3.98 -13.20
C LEU A 123 19.23 -2.57 -13.31
N LEU A 124 19.49 -1.69 -12.34
CA LEU A 124 19.05 -0.31 -12.39
C LEU A 124 19.68 0.44 -13.58
N GLU A 125 20.96 0.25 -13.84
CA GLU A 125 21.65 0.84 -15.00
C GLU A 125 21.06 0.31 -16.33
N THR A 126 20.72 -0.96 -16.40
CA THR A 126 20.06 -1.57 -17.57
C THR A 126 18.66 -1.00 -17.80
N LEU A 127 17.91 -0.74 -16.73
CA LEU A 127 16.57 -0.16 -16.79
C LEU A 127 16.58 1.35 -17.03
N GLN A 128 17.65 2.07 -16.69
CA GLN A 128 17.74 3.53 -16.72
C GLN A 128 17.17 4.18 -18.01
N PRO A 129 17.54 3.75 -19.23
CA PRO A 129 17.02 4.37 -20.45
C PRO A 129 15.50 4.19 -20.62
N GLN A 130 14.98 3.06 -20.15
CA GLN A 130 13.53 2.76 -20.20
C GLN A 130 12.76 3.54 -19.14
N LEU A 131 13.36 3.78 -17.97
CA LEU A 131 12.75 4.55 -16.88
C LEU A 131 12.68 6.06 -17.19
N GLU A 132 13.54 6.56 -18.08
CA GLU A 132 13.45 7.94 -18.58
C GLU A 132 12.24 8.13 -19.51
N GLU A 133 11.85 7.07 -20.25
CA GLU A 133 10.67 7.03 -21.11
C GLU A 133 9.59 6.09 -20.51
N PHE A 134 9.37 6.16 -19.21
CA PHE A 134 8.58 5.18 -18.46
C PHE A 134 7.13 4.98 -19.00
N THR A 135 6.55 5.97 -19.64
CA THR A 135 5.22 5.84 -20.26
C THR A 135 5.22 4.89 -21.44
N ARG A 136 6.36 4.78 -22.16
CA ARG A 136 6.56 3.79 -23.23
C ARG A 136 6.99 2.43 -22.71
N PHE A 137 7.59 2.37 -21.52
CA PHE A 137 8.13 1.15 -20.90
C PHE A 137 7.49 0.89 -19.52
N PRO A 138 6.16 0.72 -19.41
CA PRO A 138 5.50 0.54 -18.12
C PRO A 138 5.97 -0.71 -17.36
N ALA A 139 6.41 -1.76 -18.07
CA ALA A 139 6.95 -2.96 -17.47
C ALA A 139 8.25 -2.70 -16.69
N SER A 140 9.05 -1.74 -17.11
CA SER A 140 10.29 -1.35 -16.41
C SER A 140 10.02 -0.65 -15.08
N VAL A 141 8.93 0.12 -14.99
CA VAL A 141 8.45 0.70 -13.73
C VAL A 141 8.05 -0.42 -12.76
N ALA A 142 7.26 -1.38 -13.23
CA ALA A 142 6.83 -2.52 -12.43
C ALA A 142 8.04 -3.37 -11.96
N SER A 143 9.01 -3.61 -12.87
CA SER A 143 10.25 -4.31 -12.54
C SER A 143 11.02 -3.62 -11.44
N LEU A 144 11.24 -2.30 -11.56
CA LEU A 144 11.98 -1.57 -10.54
C LEU A 144 11.26 -1.56 -9.19
N CYS A 145 9.94 -1.39 -9.16
CA CYS A 145 9.16 -1.50 -7.93
C CYS A 145 9.32 -2.88 -7.29
N TRP A 146 9.22 -3.95 -8.08
CA TRP A 146 9.37 -5.32 -7.58
C TRP A 146 10.79 -5.61 -7.09
N LEU A 147 11.82 -5.23 -7.85
CA LEU A 147 13.23 -5.40 -7.45
C LEU A 147 13.51 -4.67 -6.15
N THR A 148 13.03 -3.43 -6.01
CA THR A 148 13.21 -2.62 -4.80
C THR A 148 12.48 -3.22 -3.61
N SER A 149 11.27 -3.76 -3.79
CA SER A 149 10.54 -4.43 -2.71
C SER A 149 11.28 -5.66 -2.16
N ASN A 150 12.04 -6.36 -3.01
CA ASN A 150 12.81 -7.53 -2.60
C ASN A 150 14.09 -7.19 -1.81
N ILE A 151 14.60 -5.97 -1.89
CA ILE A 151 15.73 -5.52 -1.05
C ILE A 151 15.26 -4.88 0.27
N VAL A 152 13.99 -4.46 0.37
CA VAL A 152 13.40 -3.94 1.62
C VAL A 152 13.20 -5.10 2.60
N SER A 153 13.76 -4.96 3.79
CA SER A 153 13.62 -5.99 4.85
C SER A 153 12.20 -6.06 5.39
N SER A 154 11.60 -7.25 5.38
CA SER A 154 10.37 -7.52 6.13
C SER A 154 10.60 -7.72 7.64
N ASP A 155 11.85 -7.83 8.08
CA ASP A 155 12.19 -8.08 9.48
C ASP A 155 12.37 -6.76 10.25
N HIS A 156 11.27 -6.16 10.68
CA HIS A 156 11.25 -5.08 11.67
C HIS A 156 11.72 -5.51 13.09
N GLY A 157 12.31 -6.69 13.24
CA GLY A 157 12.65 -7.29 14.53
C GLY A 157 14.12 -7.31 14.92
N SER A 158 15.05 -7.05 14.03
CA SER A 158 16.48 -6.98 14.38
C SER A 158 17.14 -5.80 13.68
N VAL A 159 17.26 -4.71 14.40
CA VAL A 159 18.17 -3.61 14.05
C VAL A 159 19.59 -4.13 14.20
N SER A 160 20.09 -4.87 13.23
CA SER A 160 21.53 -4.99 13.06
C SER A 160 21.99 -3.70 12.37
N GLU A 161 22.78 -2.92 13.07
CA GLU A 161 23.38 -1.63 12.65
C GLU A 161 24.31 -1.74 11.43
N SER A 162 24.30 -2.87 10.71
CA SER A 162 25.21 -3.12 9.60
C SER A 162 24.47 -3.19 8.26
N SER A 163 24.62 -2.13 7.49
CA SER A 163 24.51 -2.06 6.04
C SER A 163 23.13 -2.36 5.42
N GLY A 164 22.19 -1.44 5.61
CA GLY A 164 21.15 -1.21 4.59
C GLY A 164 21.81 -0.75 3.27
N PRO A 165 21.07 -0.81 2.12
CA PRO A 165 21.58 -0.25 0.88
C PRO A 165 21.94 1.21 1.09
N GLY A 166 23.19 1.56 0.81
CA GLY A 166 23.75 2.86 1.14
C GLY A 166 22.98 4.03 0.52
N PRO A 167 23.24 5.25 0.96
CA PRO A 167 22.60 6.48 0.48
C PRO A 167 22.73 6.67 -1.04
N ASP A 168 23.63 5.95 -1.69
CA ASP A 168 23.85 5.94 -3.14
C ASP A 168 22.65 5.30 -3.90
N ILE A 169 22.15 4.16 -3.45
CA ILE A 169 20.96 3.52 -4.06
C ILE A 169 19.75 4.42 -3.92
N VAL A 170 19.52 4.97 -2.73
CA VAL A 170 18.43 5.91 -2.48
C VAL A 170 18.52 7.14 -3.38
N ALA A 171 19.75 7.68 -3.58
CA ALA A 171 19.96 8.82 -4.48
C ALA A 171 19.63 8.51 -5.94
N ARG A 172 19.83 7.27 -6.38
CA ARG A 172 19.47 6.83 -7.75
C ARG A 172 17.96 6.56 -7.91
N LEU A 173 17.28 6.04 -6.89
CA LEU A 173 15.84 5.73 -6.93
C LEU A 173 14.95 6.98 -6.81
N LEU A 174 15.38 7.97 -6.03
CA LEU A 174 14.58 9.14 -5.69
C LEU A 174 14.10 9.95 -6.91
N PRO A 175 14.93 10.24 -7.93
CA PRO A 175 14.47 10.96 -9.13
C PRO A 175 13.33 10.25 -9.86
N HIS A 176 13.40 8.93 -10.01
CA HIS A 176 12.34 8.13 -10.64
C HIS A 176 11.04 8.17 -9.84
N ALA A 177 11.12 7.99 -8.51
CA ALA A 177 9.96 8.07 -7.64
C ALA A 177 9.24 9.42 -7.76
N LEU A 178 9.99 10.53 -7.74
CA LEU A 178 9.44 11.88 -7.87
C LEU A 178 8.84 12.10 -9.27
N HIS A 179 9.53 11.66 -10.34
CA HIS A 179 9.02 11.76 -11.70
C HIS A 179 7.68 11.03 -11.87
N TRP A 180 7.54 9.84 -11.30
CA TRP A 180 6.28 9.10 -11.36
C TRP A 180 5.17 9.76 -10.54
N THR A 181 5.48 10.36 -9.40
CA THR A 181 4.48 11.10 -8.61
C THR A 181 3.98 12.36 -9.30
N ASP A 182 4.80 12.97 -10.16
CA ASP A 182 4.42 14.15 -10.95
C ASP A 182 3.62 13.80 -12.23
N CYS A 183 3.66 12.52 -12.66
CA CYS A 183 2.90 12.08 -13.81
C CYS A 183 1.40 12.34 -13.60
N TRP A 184 0.69 12.77 -14.65
CA TRP A 184 -0.76 13.01 -14.58
C TRP A 184 -1.58 11.73 -14.39
N MET A 185 -1.08 10.58 -14.83
CA MET A 185 -1.76 9.27 -14.74
C MET A 185 -1.72 8.70 -13.31
N PRO A 186 -2.88 8.36 -12.71
CA PRO A 186 -2.95 7.92 -11.32
C PRO A 186 -2.13 6.66 -11.00
N HIS A 187 -2.06 5.70 -11.92
CA HIS A 187 -1.32 4.45 -11.69
C HIS A 187 0.19 4.68 -11.53
N TYR A 188 0.80 5.61 -12.28
CA TYR A 188 2.20 5.97 -12.05
C TYR A 188 2.42 6.73 -10.75
N LYS A 189 1.45 7.57 -10.34
CA LYS A 189 1.49 8.19 -9.01
C LYS A 189 1.52 7.13 -7.89
N VAL A 190 0.73 6.06 -8.04
CA VAL A 190 0.74 4.92 -7.10
C VAL A 190 2.10 4.23 -7.09
N CYS A 191 2.70 3.98 -8.27
CA CYS A 191 4.06 3.42 -8.35
C CYS A 191 5.09 4.33 -7.69
N GLY A 192 4.99 5.65 -7.91
CA GLY A 192 5.84 6.65 -7.27
C GLY A 192 5.73 6.64 -5.75
N CYS A 193 4.51 6.61 -5.21
CA CYS A 193 4.26 6.49 -3.78
C CYS A 193 4.82 5.18 -3.19
N THR A 194 4.65 4.07 -3.90
CA THR A 194 5.20 2.76 -3.51
C THR A 194 6.73 2.82 -3.49
N MET A 195 7.34 3.43 -4.49
CA MET A 195 8.79 3.62 -4.52
C MET A 195 9.28 4.54 -3.38
N ILE A 196 8.56 5.62 -3.09
CA ILE A 196 8.84 6.49 -1.93
C ILE A 196 8.76 5.68 -0.62
N HIS A 197 7.77 4.81 -0.48
CA HIS A 197 7.66 3.93 0.69
C HIS A 197 8.88 3.01 0.83
N HIS A 198 9.34 2.43 -0.26
CA HIS A 198 10.57 1.62 -0.26
C HIS A 198 11.81 2.46 0.08
N ILE A 199 11.95 3.66 -0.49
CA ILE A 199 13.05 4.59 -0.18
C ILE A 199 13.08 4.93 1.31
N ILE A 200 11.94 5.24 1.91
CA ILE A 200 11.84 5.50 3.36
C ILE A 200 12.28 4.26 4.16
N SER A 201 11.82 3.08 3.76
CA SER A 201 12.16 1.81 4.42
C SER A 201 13.64 1.42 4.30
N LEU A 202 14.30 1.87 3.23
CA LEU A 202 15.74 1.64 2.98
C LEU A 202 16.63 2.69 3.65
N SER A 203 16.07 3.78 4.18
CA SER A 203 16.80 4.92 4.71
C SER A 203 16.75 4.95 6.23
N SER A 204 17.81 5.44 6.86
CA SER A 204 17.76 5.85 8.27
C SER A 204 17.12 7.23 8.42
N ALA A 205 16.55 7.52 9.60
CA ALA A 205 16.05 8.87 9.90
C ALA A 205 17.15 9.93 9.74
N ALA A 206 18.38 9.62 10.15
CA ALA A 206 19.52 10.51 10.01
C ALA A 206 19.84 10.85 8.54
N ASP A 207 19.83 9.85 7.65
CA ASP A 207 20.08 10.06 6.21
C ASP A 207 18.98 10.89 5.55
N LEU A 208 17.72 10.62 5.89
CA LEU A 208 16.58 11.38 5.37
C LEU A 208 16.66 12.87 5.76
N LEU A 209 17.07 13.15 7.00
CA LEU A 209 17.21 14.51 7.50
C LEU A 209 18.47 15.19 6.96
N PHE A 210 19.62 14.49 6.99
CA PHE A 210 20.91 15.05 6.56
C PHE A 210 20.90 15.54 5.12
N TYR A 211 20.27 14.79 4.22
CA TYR A 211 20.16 15.16 2.81
C TYR A 211 18.92 15.99 2.48
N GLY A 212 18.13 16.45 3.45
CA GLY A 212 16.90 17.21 3.23
C GLY A 212 15.78 16.40 2.53
N ARG A 213 15.93 15.08 2.44
CA ARG A 213 14.99 14.20 1.73
C ARG A 213 13.65 14.10 2.47
N ALA A 214 13.66 14.15 3.81
CA ALA A 214 12.45 14.07 4.61
C ALA A 214 11.46 15.20 4.28
N GLU A 215 11.93 16.44 4.14
CA GLU A 215 11.08 17.58 3.80
C GLU A 215 10.52 17.45 2.38
N LEU A 216 11.38 17.12 1.40
CA LEU A 216 10.98 16.92 0.01
C LEU A 216 9.90 15.84 -0.13
N LEU A 217 10.14 14.65 0.46
CA LEU A 217 9.20 13.54 0.41
C LEU A 217 7.89 13.88 1.13
N SER A 218 7.96 14.56 2.27
CA SER A 218 6.79 15.00 3.01
C SER A 218 5.92 15.94 2.17
N GLN A 219 6.50 16.97 1.55
CA GLN A 219 5.79 17.91 0.68
C GLN A 219 5.13 17.21 -0.50
N THR A 220 5.84 16.31 -1.17
CA THR A 220 5.32 15.51 -2.28
C THR A 220 4.12 14.68 -1.84
N LEU A 221 4.24 13.94 -0.73
CA LEU A 221 3.16 13.09 -0.22
C LEU A 221 1.95 13.88 0.27
N PHE A 222 2.14 15.03 0.92
CA PHE A 222 1.04 15.92 1.30
C PHE A 222 0.26 16.45 0.07
N THR A 223 0.97 16.74 -1.02
CA THR A 223 0.32 17.14 -2.27
C THR A 223 -0.55 16.02 -2.81
N LEU A 224 -0.08 14.78 -2.76
CA LEU A 224 -0.82 13.60 -3.24
C LEU A 224 -2.01 13.23 -2.36
N LEU A 225 -2.01 13.55 -1.06
CA LEU A 225 -3.20 13.41 -0.20
C LEU A 225 -4.38 14.27 -0.67
N SER A 226 -4.13 15.30 -1.47
CA SER A 226 -5.18 16.16 -2.05
C SER A 226 -5.80 15.58 -3.32
N HIS A 227 -5.34 14.41 -3.76
CA HIS A 227 -5.80 13.81 -5.01
C HIS A 227 -7.23 13.26 -4.89
N THR A 228 -7.98 13.25 -6.01
CA THR A 228 -9.36 12.74 -6.04
C THR A 228 -9.45 11.22 -6.20
N HIS A 229 -8.38 10.56 -6.62
CA HIS A 229 -8.35 9.11 -6.77
C HIS A 229 -7.97 8.42 -5.46
N LEU A 230 -8.85 7.55 -4.96
CA LEU A 230 -8.66 6.80 -3.73
C LEU A 230 -7.34 6.03 -3.69
N GLN A 231 -6.97 5.36 -4.77
CA GLN A 231 -5.73 4.57 -4.84
C GLN A 231 -4.47 5.44 -4.66
N VAL A 232 -4.47 6.68 -5.15
CA VAL A 232 -3.34 7.61 -4.99
C VAL A 232 -3.24 8.08 -3.54
N VAL A 233 -4.38 8.44 -2.93
CA VAL A 233 -4.45 8.87 -1.52
C VAL A 233 -3.98 7.74 -0.59
N SER A 234 -4.47 6.52 -0.81
CA SER A 234 -4.06 5.35 -0.03
C SER A 234 -2.57 5.06 -0.17
N ALA A 235 -2.04 5.09 -1.40
CA ALA A 235 -0.63 4.88 -1.66
C ALA A 235 0.27 5.97 -1.06
N ALA A 236 -0.18 7.23 -1.01
CA ALA A 236 0.57 8.34 -0.43
C ALA A 236 0.50 8.37 1.10
N GLY A 237 -0.61 7.94 1.68
CA GLY A 237 -0.85 8.02 3.12
C GLY A 237 0.10 7.15 3.94
N GLN A 238 0.30 5.90 3.53
CA GLN A 238 1.16 4.96 4.26
C GLN A 238 2.62 5.45 4.36
N PRO A 239 3.31 5.83 3.27
CA PRO A 239 4.68 6.36 3.38
C PRO A 239 4.74 7.66 4.17
N LEU A 240 3.72 8.52 4.11
CA LEU A 240 3.70 9.76 4.89
C LEU A 240 3.63 9.50 6.39
N VAL A 241 2.78 8.57 6.85
CA VAL A 241 2.72 8.16 8.26
C VAL A 241 4.06 7.53 8.69
N THR A 242 4.64 6.66 7.85
CA THR A 242 5.93 6.03 8.15
C THR A 242 7.07 7.06 8.25
N LEU A 243 7.13 8.00 7.31
CA LEU A 243 8.12 9.09 7.32
C LEU A 243 7.99 9.96 8.58
N THR A 244 6.75 10.34 8.90
CA THR A 244 6.45 11.14 10.09
C THR A 244 6.85 10.39 11.36
N HIS A 245 6.57 9.08 11.45
CA HIS A 245 6.96 8.24 12.58
C HIS A 245 8.49 8.15 12.73
N LEU A 246 9.22 7.93 11.65
CA LEU A 246 10.69 7.86 11.68
C LEU A 246 11.32 9.17 12.13
N THR A 247 10.74 10.30 11.74
CA THR A 247 11.29 11.63 12.04
C THR A 247 10.74 12.24 13.32
N HIS A 248 9.65 11.73 13.88
CA HIS A 248 8.97 12.28 15.06
C HIS A 248 9.87 12.30 16.34
N HIS A 249 10.75 11.32 16.47
CA HIS A 249 11.63 11.19 17.64
C HIS A 249 12.96 11.94 17.47
N THR A 250 13.13 12.67 16.39
CA THR A 250 14.35 13.46 16.17
C THR A 250 14.14 14.90 16.62
N ASP A 251 15.08 15.46 17.38
CA ASP A 251 15.07 16.86 17.82
C ASP A 251 15.35 17.86 16.69
N SER A 252 15.13 17.46 15.45
CA SER A 252 15.39 18.31 14.28
C SER A 252 14.28 19.35 14.11
N PRO A 253 14.62 20.65 14.07
CA PRO A 253 13.65 21.71 13.84
C PRO A 253 12.93 21.62 12.49
N ALA A 254 13.53 20.93 11.50
CA ALA A 254 12.94 20.76 10.16
C ALA A 254 11.70 19.86 10.16
N VAL A 255 11.54 18.98 11.17
CA VAL A 255 10.41 18.05 11.29
C VAL A 255 9.65 18.22 12.61
N ALA A 256 10.02 19.24 13.39
CA ALA A 256 9.29 19.57 14.60
C ALA A 256 7.82 19.89 14.25
N GLY A 257 6.89 19.15 14.85
CA GLY A 257 5.46 19.30 14.57
C GLY A 257 4.93 18.60 13.31
N ALA A 258 5.74 17.77 12.63
CA ALA A 258 5.27 17.03 11.45
C ALA A 258 4.03 16.17 11.75
N GLY A 259 3.98 15.52 12.92
CA GLY A 259 2.81 14.75 13.35
C GLY A 259 1.57 15.62 13.53
N ASP A 260 1.73 16.84 14.06
CA ASP A 260 0.63 17.81 14.20
C ASP A 260 0.14 18.31 12.84
N THR A 261 1.06 18.60 11.93
CA THR A 261 0.73 18.99 10.57
C THR A 261 -0.06 17.88 9.87
N LEU A 262 0.36 16.62 10.01
CA LEU A 262 -0.34 15.48 9.45
C LEU A 262 -1.76 15.34 10.01
N VAL A 263 -1.94 15.39 11.33
CA VAL A 263 -3.27 15.28 11.94
C VAL A 263 -4.15 16.47 11.53
N SER A 264 -3.62 17.68 11.51
CA SER A 264 -4.37 18.89 11.09
C SER A 264 -4.85 18.77 9.64
N GLU A 265 -3.99 18.27 8.75
CA GLU A 265 -4.33 18.07 7.34
C GLU A 265 -5.39 16.98 7.16
N LEU A 266 -5.24 15.84 7.84
CA LEU A 266 -6.23 14.74 7.77
C LEU A 266 -7.61 15.20 8.29
N ILE A 267 -7.66 15.98 9.39
CA ILE A 267 -8.91 16.55 9.89
C ILE A 267 -9.53 17.46 8.82
N THR A 268 -8.75 18.34 8.22
CA THR A 268 -9.23 19.26 7.18
C THR A 268 -9.76 18.50 5.95
N ARG A 269 -9.09 17.40 5.55
CA ARG A 269 -9.56 16.54 4.44
C ARG A 269 -10.87 15.85 4.79
N LEU A 270 -11.01 15.35 6.01
CA LEU A 270 -12.25 14.73 6.49
C LEU A 270 -13.41 15.74 6.54
N GLU A 271 -13.15 16.97 6.95
CA GLU A 271 -14.16 18.07 6.97
C GLU A 271 -14.63 18.43 5.56
N LEU A 272 -13.75 18.33 4.55
CA LEU A 272 -14.03 18.74 3.17
C LEU A 272 -14.49 17.58 2.27
N SER A 273 -14.24 16.33 2.66
CA SER A 273 -14.55 15.18 1.80
C SER A 273 -16.03 14.85 1.84
N SER A 274 -16.64 14.78 0.65
CA SER A 274 -17.98 14.21 0.44
C SER A 274 -17.96 12.79 -0.11
N ASP A 275 -16.79 12.26 -0.44
CA ASP A 275 -16.60 10.89 -0.94
C ASP A 275 -16.39 9.94 0.23
N THR A 276 -17.24 8.90 0.31
CA THR A 276 -17.21 7.92 1.41
C THR A 276 -15.96 7.05 1.41
N GLY A 277 -15.41 6.74 0.23
CA GLY A 277 -14.18 5.96 0.09
C GLY A 277 -12.96 6.74 0.59
N LEU A 278 -12.84 8.00 0.16
CA LEU A 278 -11.79 8.91 0.63
C LEU A 278 -11.93 9.19 2.14
N GLY A 279 -13.16 9.41 2.61
CA GLY A 279 -13.43 9.60 4.04
C GLY A 279 -12.97 8.42 4.89
N THR A 280 -13.23 7.19 4.44
CA THR A 280 -12.77 5.96 5.11
C THR A 280 -11.25 5.90 5.14
N GLU A 281 -10.57 6.18 4.03
CA GLU A 281 -9.11 6.17 3.95
C GLU A 281 -8.48 7.22 4.88
N TYR A 282 -9.01 8.44 4.89
CA TYR A 282 -8.53 9.47 5.82
C TYR A 282 -8.76 9.10 7.28
N CYS A 283 -9.85 8.41 7.62
CA CYS A 283 -10.07 7.87 8.97
C CYS A 283 -9.03 6.79 9.33
N ASP A 284 -8.67 5.91 8.39
CA ASP A 284 -7.64 4.89 8.60
C ASP A 284 -6.25 5.54 8.81
N LEU A 285 -5.92 6.56 8.04
CA LEU A 285 -4.69 7.34 8.20
C LEU A 285 -4.68 8.11 9.52
N LEU A 286 -5.82 8.69 9.92
CA LEU A 286 -5.97 9.38 11.20
C LEU A 286 -5.75 8.42 12.37
N LEU A 287 -6.32 7.22 12.32
CA LEU A 287 -6.09 6.18 13.34
C LEU A 287 -4.59 5.88 13.52
N ARG A 288 -3.88 5.69 12.42
CA ARG A 288 -2.43 5.42 12.45
C ARG A 288 -1.65 6.62 13.02
N SER A 289 -2.03 7.84 12.61
CA SER A 289 -1.40 9.08 13.08
C SER A 289 -1.63 9.30 14.59
N VAL A 290 -2.84 9.07 15.07
CA VAL A 290 -3.20 9.13 16.49
C VAL A 290 -2.42 8.09 17.30
N SER A 291 -2.30 6.88 16.78
CA SER A 291 -1.50 5.82 17.42
C SER A 291 -0.02 6.18 17.51
N MET A 292 0.51 6.85 16.50
CA MET A 292 1.90 7.34 16.49
C MET A 292 2.13 8.48 17.50
N LEU A 293 1.19 9.43 17.62
CA LEU A 293 1.33 10.57 18.53
C LEU A 293 1.21 10.19 19.99
N GLY A 294 0.53 9.08 20.31
CA GLY A 294 0.30 8.65 21.69
C GLY A 294 -0.38 9.77 22.50
N VAL A 295 0.18 10.11 23.68
CA VAL A 295 -0.38 11.20 24.53
C VAL A 295 -0.35 12.57 23.88
N GLY A 296 0.46 12.79 22.85
CA GLY A 296 0.48 14.04 22.08
C GLY A 296 -0.84 14.36 21.38
N VAL A 297 -1.71 13.35 21.20
CA VAL A 297 -3.04 13.52 20.63
C VAL A 297 -3.97 14.38 21.50
N ALA A 298 -3.66 14.57 22.81
CA ALA A 298 -4.50 15.29 23.75
C ALA A 298 -4.96 16.68 23.25
N ARG A 299 -4.08 17.39 22.55
CA ARG A 299 -4.38 18.73 21.98
C ARG A 299 -5.35 18.68 20.80
N TRP A 300 -5.55 17.52 20.20
CA TRP A 300 -6.39 17.31 19.02
C TRP A 300 -7.74 16.67 19.33
N VAL A 301 -7.92 16.12 20.55
CA VAL A 301 -9.09 15.31 20.93
C VAL A 301 -10.41 15.99 20.58
N THR A 302 -10.57 17.27 20.90
CA THR A 302 -11.81 18.02 20.60
C THR A 302 -12.11 18.08 19.10
N ARG A 303 -11.11 18.47 18.29
CA ARG A 303 -11.30 18.56 16.83
C ARG A 303 -11.52 17.20 16.19
N ILE A 304 -10.75 16.19 16.60
CA ILE A 304 -10.92 14.82 16.13
C ILE A 304 -12.32 14.31 16.49
N SER A 305 -12.79 14.50 17.72
CA SER A 305 -14.11 14.08 18.16
C SER A 305 -15.22 14.70 17.31
N GLN A 306 -15.16 15.98 17.01
CA GLN A 306 -16.15 16.67 16.17
C GLN A 306 -16.22 16.07 14.76
N VAL A 307 -15.06 15.83 14.14
CA VAL A 307 -15.00 15.27 12.79
C VAL A 307 -15.47 13.80 12.78
N LEU A 308 -15.06 13.00 13.77
CA LEU A 308 -15.48 11.60 13.85
C LEU A 308 -16.98 11.46 14.11
N VAL A 309 -17.59 12.34 14.90
CA VAL A 309 -19.05 12.39 15.07
C VAL A 309 -19.76 12.66 13.75
N SER A 310 -19.25 13.58 12.94
CA SER A 310 -19.77 13.82 11.59
C SER A 310 -19.61 12.56 10.70
N GLN A 311 -18.45 11.90 10.75
CA GLN A 311 -18.22 10.67 9.97
C GLN A 311 -19.15 9.51 10.38
N LEU A 312 -19.52 9.40 11.64
CA LEU A 312 -20.50 8.40 12.10
C LEU A 312 -21.88 8.57 11.44
N GLU A 313 -22.25 9.77 11.06
CA GLU A 313 -23.52 10.07 10.39
C GLU A 313 -23.48 9.75 8.89
N TRP A 314 -22.34 9.99 8.23
CA TRP A 314 -22.23 9.93 6.76
C TRP A 314 -21.59 8.65 6.23
N SER A 315 -20.55 8.18 6.88
CA SER A 315 -19.73 7.05 6.41
C SER A 315 -19.08 6.32 7.58
N PRO A 316 -19.87 5.57 8.39
CA PRO A 316 -19.32 4.88 9.53
C PRO A 316 -18.33 3.81 9.10
N ALA A 317 -17.07 3.99 9.45
CA ALA A 317 -15.98 3.06 9.20
C ALA A 317 -15.44 2.48 10.51
N LEU A 318 -14.84 1.30 10.44
CA LEU A 318 -14.25 0.63 11.61
C LEU A 318 -13.14 1.48 12.27
N SER A 319 -12.40 2.23 11.47
CA SER A 319 -11.35 3.15 11.91
C SER A 319 -11.88 4.28 12.78
N VAL A 320 -13.11 4.77 12.55
CA VAL A 320 -13.74 5.80 13.40
C VAL A 320 -13.84 5.30 14.83
N PHE A 321 -14.43 4.12 15.03
CA PHE A 321 -14.57 3.52 16.35
C PHE A 321 -13.24 3.21 17.02
N ARG A 322 -12.28 2.69 16.25
CA ARG A 322 -10.94 2.37 16.75
C ARG A 322 -10.18 3.64 17.16
N THR A 323 -10.32 4.73 16.40
CA THR A 323 -9.68 6.02 16.73
C THR A 323 -10.23 6.56 18.05
N VAL A 324 -11.56 6.56 18.24
CA VAL A 324 -12.20 6.98 19.50
C VAL A 324 -11.74 6.10 20.66
N SER A 325 -11.74 4.77 20.48
CA SER A 325 -11.26 3.84 21.51
C SER A 325 -9.81 4.05 21.89
N HIS A 326 -8.96 4.30 20.90
CA HIS A 326 -7.53 4.56 21.13
C HIS A 326 -7.30 5.88 21.88
N MET A 327 -8.00 6.96 21.49
CA MET A 327 -7.96 8.24 22.23
C MET A 327 -8.41 8.07 23.67
N ALA A 328 -9.49 7.31 23.91
CA ALA A 328 -10.00 7.05 25.25
C ALA A 328 -9.00 6.26 26.13
N GLN A 329 -8.21 5.38 25.53
CA GLN A 329 -7.17 4.63 26.25
C GLN A 329 -5.93 5.49 26.57
N VAL A 330 -5.54 6.38 25.64
CA VAL A 330 -4.29 7.14 25.74
C VAL A 330 -4.49 8.46 26.48
N THR A 331 -5.66 9.11 26.31
CA THR A 331 -5.97 10.42 26.87
C THR A 331 -7.37 10.44 27.52
N PRO A 332 -7.64 9.59 28.54
CA PRO A 332 -8.97 9.45 29.11
C PRO A 332 -9.55 10.73 29.66
N GLU A 333 -8.72 11.60 30.28
CA GLU A 333 -9.15 12.89 30.84
C GLU A 333 -9.63 13.87 29.77
N CYS A 334 -9.03 13.83 28.57
CA CYS A 334 -9.45 14.69 27.48
C CYS A 334 -10.75 14.16 26.85
N VAL A 335 -10.85 12.84 26.67
CA VAL A 335 -12.05 12.17 26.13
C VAL A 335 -13.24 12.28 27.11
N SER A 336 -13.00 12.28 28.42
CA SER A 336 -14.03 12.55 29.44
C SER A 336 -14.74 13.90 29.18
N ARG A 337 -14.02 14.94 28.82
CA ARG A 337 -14.59 16.25 28.50
C ARG A 337 -15.45 16.24 27.23
N GLU A 338 -15.11 15.38 26.26
CA GLU A 338 -15.83 15.22 25.00
C GLU A 338 -16.91 14.13 25.06
N MET A 339 -17.09 13.48 26.21
CA MET A 339 -18.07 12.40 26.39
C MET A 339 -19.49 12.82 26.04
N VAL A 340 -19.87 14.07 26.39
CA VAL A 340 -21.20 14.65 26.06
C VAL A 340 -21.47 14.69 24.56
N THR A 341 -20.44 14.68 23.76
CA THR A 341 -20.53 14.68 22.27
C THR A 341 -20.39 13.28 21.71
N LEU A 342 -19.39 12.53 22.17
CA LEU A 342 -19.03 11.21 21.62
C LEU A 342 -20.05 10.12 21.98
N LEU A 343 -20.44 10.02 23.26
CA LEU A 343 -21.30 8.92 23.70
C LEU A 343 -22.72 9.00 23.08
N PRO A 344 -23.40 10.16 23.05
CA PRO A 344 -24.67 10.30 22.34
C PRO A 344 -24.57 10.00 20.84
N ALA A 345 -23.47 10.37 20.18
CA ALA A 345 -23.27 10.08 18.76
C ALA A 345 -23.13 8.56 18.51
N LEU A 346 -22.38 7.85 19.36
CA LEU A 346 -22.24 6.39 19.29
C LEU A 346 -23.57 5.70 19.54
N ILE A 347 -24.36 6.16 20.52
CA ILE A 347 -25.69 5.63 20.82
C ILE A 347 -26.65 5.92 19.67
N LYS A 348 -26.63 7.12 19.09
CA LYS A 348 -27.42 7.48 17.90
C LYS A 348 -27.08 6.55 16.73
N TYR A 349 -25.81 6.25 16.52
CA TYR A 349 -25.38 5.28 15.52
C TYR A 349 -26.00 3.89 15.79
N LEU A 350 -25.88 3.37 17.01
CA LEU A 350 -26.45 2.08 17.40
C LEU A 350 -27.98 2.04 17.21
N TYR A 351 -28.67 3.14 17.52
CA TYR A 351 -30.09 3.30 17.26
C TYR A 351 -30.42 3.20 15.78
N HIS A 352 -29.73 3.95 14.93
CA HIS A 352 -29.98 3.89 13.48
C HIS A 352 -29.73 2.50 12.89
N VAL A 353 -28.62 1.89 13.27
CA VAL A 353 -28.26 0.56 12.75
C VAL A 353 -29.24 -0.51 13.25
N SER A 354 -29.80 -0.39 14.46
CA SER A 354 -30.78 -1.35 14.98
C SER A 354 -32.11 -1.41 14.19
N HIS A 355 -32.37 -0.40 13.35
CA HIS A 355 -33.54 -0.33 12.47
C HIS A 355 -33.28 -0.79 11.04
N LEU A 356 -32.03 -1.17 10.70
CA LEU A 356 -31.65 -1.65 9.39
C LEU A 356 -31.66 -3.19 9.38
N ASP A 357 -32.29 -3.79 8.36
CA ASP A 357 -32.41 -5.26 8.23
C ASP A 357 -31.07 -5.95 7.92
N ASN A 358 -30.07 -5.21 7.43
CA ASN A 358 -28.79 -5.76 6.99
C ASN A 358 -27.62 -5.07 7.73
N ASN A 359 -27.44 -5.42 9.00
CA ASN A 359 -26.43 -4.79 9.86
C ASN A 359 -25.08 -5.48 9.73
N ASP A 360 -24.02 -4.70 9.52
CA ASP A 360 -22.65 -5.18 9.73
C ASP A 360 -22.41 -5.39 11.24
N GLN A 361 -22.54 -6.64 11.68
CA GLN A 361 -22.38 -7.01 13.09
C GLN A 361 -21.00 -6.63 13.65
N ARG A 362 -19.97 -6.51 12.79
CA ARG A 362 -18.62 -6.08 13.20
C ARG A 362 -18.62 -4.62 13.63
N LEU A 363 -19.28 -3.75 12.86
CA LEU A 363 -19.41 -2.34 13.19
C LEU A 363 -20.26 -2.14 14.46
N VAL A 364 -21.36 -2.87 14.60
CA VAL A 364 -22.20 -2.82 15.81
C VAL A 364 -21.41 -3.27 17.05
N SER A 365 -20.73 -4.39 16.97
CA SER A 365 -19.89 -4.89 18.07
C SER A 365 -18.80 -3.88 18.45
N GLN A 366 -18.13 -3.30 17.46
CA GLN A 366 -17.10 -2.30 17.71
C GLN A 366 -17.67 -1.00 18.29
N ALA A 367 -18.87 -0.58 17.85
CA ALA A 367 -19.54 0.60 18.41
C ALA A 367 -19.89 0.40 19.90
N VAL A 368 -20.40 -0.80 20.27
CA VAL A 368 -20.67 -1.15 21.68
C VAL A 368 -19.38 -1.12 22.51
N GLU A 369 -18.31 -1.77 22.02
CA GLU A 369 -17.00 -1.78 22.67
C GLU A 369 -16.42 -0.38 22.86
N THR A 370 -16.55 0.45 21.83
CA THR A 370 -16.09 1.84 21.87
C THR A 370 -16.91 2.65 22.87
N SER A 371 -18.24 2.47 22.91
CA SER A 371 -19.11 3.13 23.88
C SER A 371 -18.72 2.77 25.31
N VAL A 372 -18.45 1.49 25.59
CA VAL A 372 -17.94 1.05 26.89
C VAL A 372 -16.60 1.69 27.24
N THR A 373 -15.68 1.77 26.26
CA THR A 373 -14.36 2.36 26.49
C THR A 373 -14.44 3.86 26.80
N VAL A 374 -15.26 4.61 26.07
CA VAL A 374 -15.55 6.02 26.33
C VAL A 374 -16.21 6.22 27.68
N SER A 375 -17.21 5.40 28.02
CA SER A 375 -17.94 5.47 29.30
C SER A 375 -17.03 5.27 30.51
N ARG A 376 -15.96 4.50 30.39
CA ARG A 376 -14.95 4.31 31.45
C ARG A 376 -14.10 5.55 31.73
N CYS A 377 -14.07 6.51 30.82
CA CYS A 377 -13.34 7.78 31.03
C CYS A 377 -14.05 8.67 32.07
N ASP A 378 -15.39 8.58 32.19
CA ASP A 378 -16.20 9.21 33.24
C ASP A 378 -17.43 8.35 33.54
N PRO A 379 -17.32 7.38 34.45
CA PRO A 379 -18.41 6.45 34.76
C PRO A 379 -19.65 7.12 35.36
N HIS A 380 -19.50 8.26 36.08
CA HIS A 380 -20.62 8.97 36.68
C HIS A 380 -21.50 9.63 35.62
N GLN A 381 -20.88 10.33 34.68
CA GLN A 381 -21.60 10.99 33.58
C GLN A 381 -22.23 9.94 32.65
N ALA A 382 -21.50 8.87 32.35
CA ALA A 382 -21.99 7.77 31.53
C ALA A 382 -23.19 7.07 32.17
N ALA A 383 -23.16 6.80 33.47
CA ALA A 383 -24.26 6.15 34.19
C ALA A 383 -25.54 7.01 34.16
N SER A 384 -25.43 8.34 34.27
CA SER A 384 -26.57 9.25 34.15
C SER A 384 -27.23 9.13 32.77
N LEU A 385 -26.43 9.20 31.69
CA LEU A 385 -26.92 9.06 30.31
C LEU A 385 -27.54 7.68 30.04
N CYS A 386 -26.94 6.62 30.55
CA CYS A 386 -27.45 5.26 30.39
C CYS A 386 -28.76 5.04 31.14
N HIS A 387 -28.92 5.61 32.33
CA HIS A 387 -30.17 5.49 33.10
C HIS A 387 -31.36 6.11 32.35
N ASP A 388 -31.16 7.27 31.75
CA ASP A 388 -32.17 7.93 30.93
C ASP A 388 -32.56 7.10 29.71
N LEU A 389 -31.57 6.46 29.06
CA LEU A 389 -31.79 5.61 27.90
C LEU A 389 -32.47 4.28 28.19
N GLN A 390 -32.20 3.65 29.32
CA GLN A 390 -32.86 2.42 29.74
C GLN A 390 -34.38 2.59 29.95
N SER A 391 -34.81 3.82 30.24
CA SER A 391 -36.24 4.15 30.33
C SER A 391 -36.96 4.16 28.96
N LEU A 392 -36.19 4.20 27.86
CA LEU A 392 -36.65 4.25 26.48
C LEU A 392 -36.53 2.85 25.89
N SER A 393 -37.61 2.06 25.93
CA SER A 393 -37.63 0.76 25.19
C SER A 393 -37.88 1.03 23.72
N VAL A 394 -36.96 0.66 22.85
CA VAL A 394 -36.99 0.93 21.40
C VAL A 394 -37.20 -0.38 20.62
N ASN A 395 -36.22 -1.25 20.67
CA ASN A 395 -36.25 -2.60 20.07
C ASN A 395 -35.21 -3.51 20.75
N ASN A 396 -35.38 -4.84 20.59
CA ASN A 396 -34.55 -5.83 21.29
C ASN A 396 -33.04 -5.66 21.03
N THR A 397 -32.64 -5.26 19.82
CA THR A 397 -31.25 -5.15 19.44
C THR A 397 -30.60 -3.92 20.10
N PHE A 398 -31.29 -2.78 20.07
CA PHE A 398 -30.83 -1.56 20.71
C PHE A 398 -30.81 -1.69 22.22
N ASP A 399 -31.91 -2.22 22.81
CA ASP A 399 -32.06 -2.41 24.25
C ASP A 399 -30.96 -3.34 24.79
N LEU A 400 -30.59 -4.41 24.05
CA LEU A 400 -29.48 -5.30 24.38
C LEU A 400 -28.15 -4.57 24.35
N ALA A 401 -27.91 -3.73 23.34
CA ALA A 401 -26.66 -2.93 23.22
C ALA A 401 -26.52 -1.95 24.39
N VAL A 402 -27.58 -1.19 24.71
CA VAL A 402 -27.62 -0.27 25.86
C VAL A 402 -27.43 -0.99 27.19
N THR A 403 -28.12 -2.11 27.40
CA THR A 403 -27.95 -2.92 28.60
C THR A 403 -26.52 -3.42 28.73
N THR A 404 -25.92 -3.92 27.63
CA THR A 404 -24.52 -4.37 27.63
C THR A 404 -23.55 -3.23 28.00
N ILE A 405 -23.79 -2.01 27.52
CA ILE A 405 -22.96 -0.83 27.87
C ILE A 405 -23.12 -0.54 29.36
N CYS A 406 -24.35 -0.46 29.87
CA CYS A 406 -24.63 -0.14 31.28
C CYS A 406 -24.04 -1.19 32.24
N ASP A 407 -24.18 -2.48 31.94
CA ASP A 407 -23.65 -3.56 32.77
C ASP A 407 -22.13 -3.52 32.87
N ARG A 408 -21.46 -3.22 31.74
CA ARG A 408 -19.98 -3.13 31.69
C ARG A 408 -19.40 -1.84 32.28
N ILE A 409 -20.21 -0.79 32.50
CA ILE A 409 -19.81 0.41 33.21
C ILE A 409 -19.91 0.18 34.73
N SER A 410 -20.89 -0.62 35.16
CA SER A 410 -21.17 -0.90 36.57
C SER A 410 -20.19 -1.90 37.19
N CYS A 411 -19.44 -2.62 36.37
CA CYS A 411 -18.38 -3.56 36.76
C CYS A 411 -17.00 -2.91 36.80
#